data_5faddebe5aa65cb3ec5ee465c04c1225
#
_entry.id   5faddebe5aa65cb3ec5ee465c04c1225
#
_cell.length_a   1.000
_cell.length_b   1.000
_cell.length_c   1.000
_cell.angle_alpha   90.00
_cell.angle_beta   90.00
_cell.angle_gamma   90.00
#
_symmetry.space_group_name_H-M   'P 1'
#
loop_
_entity.id
_entity.type
_entity.pdbx_description
1 polymer ?
#
loop_
_entity_poly.entity_id
_entity_poly.type
_entity_poly.pdbx_seq_one_letter_code
_entity_poly.pdbx_strand_id
1 'polypeptide(L)'
;ALSFLIRVDPEGTFLEHEIVSSVIRVKEQLTYETVNERCREEPFLRILYELALRFRNQRIARGAILLPLPEIHVYVDSAGMIRIHRYEKEIPGQIMVSEWMIAANYLAAAYLAERGIPTVFRGQGECRPENELVQSRHELFAVYRRRRLFSRAELDTEPRSHCSLALPCYTTITSPIRRYSDLISQRQLKQALGGGEALYTREELQQILARLTATQSKIFYIQRKWTRYWLLKYIEQEDLQIREALVLDQNDRYAHVVIPEFLLETSVPLPEKTRLQQGEMVRIRIDRVNPREDILRVQLAESPSRPHAE
;
A
#
# COMPACT_ATOMS: atom_id res chain seq x y z
N ALA A 1 -19.22 11.16 14.36
CA ALA A 1 -18.03 11.16 13.51
C ALA A 1 -17.07 12.27 13.93
N LEU A 2 -15.84 12.20 13.44
CA LEU A 2 -14.90 13.33 13.39
C LEU A 2 -14.89 13.84 11.96
N SER A 3 -15.19 15.11 11.75
CA SER A 3 -15.21 15.77 10.44
C SER A 3 -14.05 16.74 10.33
N PHE A 4 -13.41 16.73 9.17
CA PHE A 4 -12.36 17.66 8.78
C PHE A 4 -12.94 18.62 7.76
N LEU A 5 -13.14 19.86 8.16
CA LEU A 5 -13.60 20.94 7.28
C LEU A 5 -12.36 21.64 6.74
N ILE A 6 -12.13 21.56 5.44
CA ILE A 6 -10.90 22.04 4.81
C ILE A 6 -11.26 23.04 3.71
N ARG A 7 -10.75 24.27 3.83
CA ARG A 7 -10.81 25.26 2.75
C ARG A 7 -9.55 25.14 1.91
N VAL A 8 -9.72 24.88 0.64
CA VAL A 8 -8.64 24.62 -0.31
C VAL A 8 -8.67 25.68 -1.40
N ASP A 9 -7.52 26.23 -1.77
CA ASP A 9 -7.41 27.11 -2.94
C ASP A 9 -7.48 26.32 -4.25
N PRO A 10 -7.61 27.02 -5.41
CA PRO A 10 -7.61 26.33 -6.70
C PRO A 10 -6.36 25.53 -7.00
N GLU A 11 -5.23 25.81 -6.36
CA GLU A 11 -3.94 25.12 -6.48
C GLU A 11 -3.84 23.87 -5.61
N GLY A 12 -4.82 23.64 -4.71
CA GLY A 12 -4.86 22.48 -3.80
C GLY A 12 -4.18 22.73 -2.46
N THR A 13 -3.84 23.99 -2.12
CA THR A 13 -3.25 24.34 -0.84
C THR A 13 -4.32 24.46 0.23
N PHE A 14 -4.05 23.94 1.42
CA PHE A 14 -4.97 24.06 2.56
C PHE A 14 -4.81 25.44 3.18
N LEU A 15 -5.83 26.30 3.01
CA LEU A 15 -5.88 27.66 3.53
C LEU A 15 -6.28 27.67 5.01
N GLU A 16 -7.32 26.93 5.33
CA GLU A 16 -7.87 26.78 6.66
C GLU A 16 -8.37 25.36 6.86
N HIS A 17 -8.33 24.89 8.08
CA HIS A 17 -8.99 23.65 8.44
C HIS A 17 -9.53 23.71 9.86
N GLU A 18 -10.61 23.00 10.08
CA GLU A 18 -11.21 22.80 11.38
C GLU A 18 -11.53 21.30 11.56
N ILE A 19 -11.30 20.80 12.77
CA ILE A 19 -11.64 19.42 13.12
C ILE A 19 -12.75 19.47 14.16
N VAL A 20 -13.90 18.87 13.83
CA VAL A 20 -15.09 18.95 14.68
C VAL A 20 -15.70 17.58 14.95
N SER A 21 -16.31 17.46 16.13
CA SER A 21 -17.23 16.35 16.39
C SER A 21 -18.55 16.59 15.67
N SER A 22 -19.04 15.61 14.91
CA SER A 22 -20.20 15.79 14.05
C SER A 22 -21.12 14.57 14.05
N VAL A 23 -22.36 14.81 13.63
CA VAL A 23 -23.31 13.77 13.23
C VAL A 23 -23.46 13.82 11.73
N ILE A 24 -23.17 12.71 11.06
CA ILE A 24 -23.26 12.62 9.60
C ILE A 24 -24.46 11.77 9.19
N ARG A 25 -25.03 12.10 8.03
CA ARG A 25 -26.02 11.27 7.34
C ARG A 25 -25.47 10.89 5.98
N VAL A 26 -25.22 9.59 5.81
CA VAL A 26 -24.78 9.06 4.51
C VAL A 26 -25.96 9.16 3.53
N LYS A 27 -25.75 9.85 2.42
CA LYS A 27 -26.76 10.00 1.35
C LYS A 27 -26.68 8.85 0.36
N GLU A 28 -25.48 8.42 0.05
CA GLU A 28 -25.21 7.39 -0.94
C GLU A 28 -23.94 6.61 -0.57
N GLN A 29 -23.95 5.32 -0.81
CA GLN A 29 -22.77 4.46 -0.70
C GLN A 29 -22.25 4.13 -2.10
N LEU A 30 -21.06 4.61 -2.43
CA LEU A 30 -20.44 4.45 -3.75
C LEU A 30 -19.35 3.38 -3.71
N THR A 31 -19.23 2.60 -4.78
CA THR A 31 -18.05 1.76 -5.03
C THR A 31 -16.98 2.55 -5.78
N TYR A 32 -15.75 2.05 -5.82
CA TYR A 32 -14.69 2.68 -6.61
C TYR A 32 -15.03 2.71 -8.11
N GLU A 33 -15.62 1.62 -8.61
CA GLU A 33 -16.05 1.50 -10.00
C GLU A 33 -17.10 2.58 -10.33
N THR A 34 -18.14 2.70 -9.50
CA THR A 34 -19.17 3.74 -9.65
C THR A 34 -18.56 5.13 -9.64
N VAL A 35 -17.62 5.40 -8.74
CA VAL A 35 -16.93 6.70 -8.69
C VAL A 35 -16.12 6.94 -9.96
N ASN A 36 -15.41 5.94 -10.47
CA ASN A 36 -14.62 6.07 -11.69
C ASN A 36 -15.47 6.42 -12.91
N GLU A 37 -16.66 5.85 -13.03
CA GLU A 37 -17.62 6.14 -14.08
C GLU A 37 -18.20 7.55 -13.93
N ARG A 38 -18.74 7.86 -12.75
CA ARG A 38 -19.45 9.11 -12.46
C ARG A 38 -18.52 10.33 -12.34
N CYS A 39 -17.25 10.14 -12.01
CA CYS A 39 -16.28 11.22 -11.87
C CYS A 39 -16.10 12.06 -13.15
N ARG A 40 -16.40 11.49 -14.33
CA ARG A 40 -16.35 12.21 -15.62
C ARG A 40 -17.55 13.13 -15.83
N GLU A 41 -18.70 12.76 -15.30
CA GLU A 41 -19.99 13.41 -15.57
C GLU A 41 -20.41 14.33 -14.41
N GLU A 42 -20.10 13.95 -13.16
CA GLU A 42 -20.52 14.68 -11.97
C GLU A 42 -19.50 15.73 -11.54
N PRO A 43 -19.86 17.03 -11.58
CA PRO A 43 -18.94 18.11 -11.24
C PRO A 43 -18.36 17.99 -9.83
N PHE A 44 -19.17 17.55 -8.84
CA PHE A 44 -18.73 17.41 -7.46
C PHE A 44 -17.63 16.35 -7.30
N LEU A 45 -17.82 15.15 -7.86
CA LEU A 45 -16.81 14.08 -7.82
C LEU A 45 -15.54 14.47 -8.59
N ARG A 46 -15.70 15.14 -9.72
CA ARG A 46 -14.60 15.66 -10.52
C ARG A 46 -13.76 16.67 -9.74
N ILE A 47 -14.39 17.65 -9.09
CA ILE A 47 -13.70 18.65 -8.27
C ILE A 47 -12.93 17.97 -7.12
N LEU A 48 -13.55 17.03 -6.41
CA LEU A 48 -12.89 16.30 -5.34
C LEU A 48 -11.66 15.51 -5.83
N TYR A 49 -11.76 14.92 -7.01
CA TYR A 49 -10.64 14.20 -7.63
C TYR A 49 -9.52 15.15 -8.06
N GLU A 50 -9.84 16.26 -8.71
CA GLU A 50 -8.87 17.26 -9.15
C GLU A 50 -8.10 17.86 -7.96
N LEU A 51 -8.79 18.21 -6.86
CA LEU A 51 -8.16 18.69 -5.64
C LEU A 51 -7.27 17.62 -5.00
N ALA A 52 -7.71 16.37 -4.98
CA ALA A 52 -6.88 15.25 -4.50
C ALA A 52 -5.59 15.10 -5.33
N LEU A 53 -5.69 15.21 -6.65
CA LEU A 53 -4.52 15.19 -7.54
C LEU A 53 -3.57 16.36 -7.28
N ARG A 54 -4.08 17.57 -7.06
CA ARG A 54 -3.26 18.75 -6.74
C ARG A 54 -2.52 18.58 -5.42
N PHE A 55 -3.20 18.13 -4.38
CA PHE A 55 -2.58 17.79 -3.10
C PHE A 55 -1.49 16.71 -3.26
N ARG A 56 -1.77 15.66 -4.03
CA ARG A 56 -0.80 14.61 -4.37
C ARG A 56 0.43 15.17 -5.08
N ASN A 57 0.23 16.00 -6.10
CA ASN A 57 1.31 16.61 -6.88
C ASN A 57 2.19 17.53 -6.01
N GLN A 58 1.61 18.29 -5.10
CA GLN A 58 2.37 19.08 -4.13
C GLN A 58 3.24 18.20 -3.22
N ARG A 59 2.74 17.05 -2.78
CA ARG A 59 3.53 16.11 -1.98
C ARG A 59 4.65 15.49 -2.82
N ILE A 60 4.40 15.14 -4.07
CA ILE A 60 5.42 14.65 -5.01
C ILE A 60 6.51 15.70 -5.21
N ALA A 61 6.14 16.96 -5.42
CA ALA A 61 7.09 18.07 -5.55
C ALA A 61 7.95 18.28 -4.30
N ARG A 62 7.46 17.88 -3.11
CA ARG A 62 8.21 17.87 -1.84
C ARG A 62 8.99 16.58 -1.60
N GLY A 63 9.01 15.64 -2.55
CA GLY A 63 9.73 14.37 -2.47
C GLY A 63 8.91 13.17 -2.06
N ALA A 64 7.57 13.23 -2.09
CA ALA A 64 6.74 12.05 -1.88
C ALA A 64 6.97 11.02 -3.00
N ILE A 65 6.99 9.76 -2.63
CA ILE A 65 7.26 8.67 -3.56
C ILE A 65 6.04 7.76 -3.64
N LEU A 66 5.53 7.58 -4.85
CA LEU A 66 4.38 6.74 -5.11
C LEU A 66 4.80 5.28 -5.34
N LEU A 67 4.04 4.38 -4.72
CA LEU A 67 4.16 2.93 -4.92
C LEU A 67 2.84 2.38 -5.47
N PRO A 68 2.57 2.52 -6.76
CA PRO A 68 1.30 2.11 -7.37
C PRO A 68 1.24 0.59 -7.61
N LEU A 69 1.59 -0.22 -6.60
CA LEU A 69 1.41 -1.66 -6.68
C LEU A 69 -0.08 -2.00 -6.62
N PRO A 70 -0.60 -2.75 -7.60
CA PRO A 70 -1.94 -3.29 -7.52
C PRO A 70 -2.15 -4.14 -6.27
N GLU A 71 -3.39 -4.33 -5.87
CA GLU A 71 -3.74 -5.27 -4.81
C GLU A 71 -4.40 -6.51 -5.40
N ILE A 72 -3.96 -7.67 -4.95
CA ILE A 72 -4.55 -8.95 -5.34
C ILE A 72 -5.51 -9.40 -4.24
N HIS A 73 -6.79 -9.49 -4.59
CA HIS A 73 -7.81 -10.03 -3.71
C HIS A 73 -8.21 -11.42 -4.18
N VAL A 74 -8.20 -12.38 -3.27
CA VAL A 74 -8.62 -13.74 -3.52
C VAL A 74 -9.93 -13.96 -2.76
N TYR A 75 -10.93 -14.51 -3.45
CA TYR A 75 -12.22 -14.84 -2.84
C TYR A 75 -12.74 -16.17 -3.40
N VAL A 76 -13.69 -16.78 -2.69
CA VAL A 76 -14.36 -17.99 -3.14
C VAL A 76 -15.76 -17.59 -3.59
N ASP A 77 -16.13 -17.93 -4.81
CA ASP A 77 -17.45 -17.62 -5.35
C ASP A 77 -18.53 -18.58 -4.80
N SER A 78 -19.78 -18.36 -5.17
CA SER A 78 -20.91 -19.16 -4.73
C SER A 78 -20.86 -20.62 -5.19
N ALA A 79 -20.06 -20.94 -6.20
CA ALA A 79 -19.83 -22.30 -6.69
C ALA A 79 -18.65 -22.99 -5.98
N GLY A 80 -18.00 -22.32 -5.01
CA GLY A 80 -16.83 -22.84 -4.32
C GLY A 80 -15.52 -22.68 -5.10
N MET A 81 -15.54 -21.96 -6.22
CA MET A 81 -14.35 -21.73 -7.05
C MET A 81 -13.57 -20.54 -6.52
N ILE A 82 -12.24 -20.66 -6.51
CA ILE A 82 -11.35 -19.58 -6.13
C ILE A 82 -11.23 -18.63 -7.30
N ARG A 83 -11.41 -17.33 -7.00
CA ARG A 83 -11.29 -16.24 -7.97
C ARG A 83 -10.27 -15.22 -7.49
N ILE A 84 -9.58 -14.62 -8.43
CA ILE A 84 -8.64 -13.54 -8.18
C ILE A 84 -9.16 -12.28 -8.85
N HIS A 85 -9.14 -11.19 -8.10
CA HIS A 85 -9.39 -9.86 -8.63
C HIS A 85 -8.18 -8.96 -8.37
N ARG A 86 -7.71 -8.29 -9.42
CA ARG A 86 -6.61 -7.32 -9.36
C ARG A 86 -7.18 -5.91 -9.32
N TYR A 87 -6.91 -5.20 -8.24
CA TYR A 87 -7.34 -3.82 -8.05
C TYR A 87 -6.19 -2.86 -8.36
N GLU A 88 -6.41 -2.02 -9.36
CA GLU A 88 -5.47 -0.95 -9.71
C GLU A 88 -5.64 0.23 -8.75
N LYS A 89 -4.52 0.81 -8.29
CA LYS A 89 -4.54 1.94 -7.35
C LYS A 89 -4.57 3.30 -8.02
N GLU A 90 -4.18 3.37 -9.28
CA GLU A 90 -4.08 4.61 -10.06
C GLU A 90 -5.38 4.93 -10.80
N ILE A 91 -6.52 4.70 -10.16
CA ILE A 91 -7.84 5.03 -10.68
C ILE A 91 -8.49 6.15 -9.83
N PRO A 92 -9.35 6.99 -10.41
CA PRO A 92 -9.87 8.20 -9.75
C PRO A 92 -10.41 7.97 -8.35
N GLY A 93 -11.27 6.99 -8.15
CA GLY A 93 -11.87 6.71 -6.84
C GLY A 93 -10.83 6.30 -5.79
N GLN A 94 -9.85 5.48 -6.16
CA GLN A 94 -8.78 5.06 -5.25
C GLN A 94 -7.85 6.23 -4.90
N ILE A 95 -7.45 7.04 -5.88
CA ILE A 95 -6.62 8.22 -5.67
C ILE A 95 -7.34 9.21 -4.74
N MET A 96 -8.60 9.53 -5.06
CA MET A 96 -9.40 10.47 -4.28
C MET A 96 -9.48 10.06 -2.81
N VAL A 97 -9.88 8.81 -2.54
CA VAL A 97 -10.01 8.32 -1.17
C VAL A 97 -8.65 8.30 -0.46
N SER A 98 -7.58 7.80 -1.11
CA SER A 98 -6.27 7.71 -0.49
C SER A 98 -5.69 9.08 -0.14
N GLU A 99 -5.81 10.07 -1.02
CA GLU A 99 -5.27 11.41 -0.78
C GLU A 99 -6.04 12.15 0.33
N TRP A 100 -7.36 12.07 0.37
CA TRP A 100 -8.15 12.66 1.45
C TRP A 100 -7.95 11.95 2.79
N MET A 101 -7.70 10.63 2.78
CA MET A 101 -7.26 9.93 3.99
C MET A 101 -5.88 10.41 4.46
N ILE A 102 -4.93 10.63 3.54
CA ILE A 102 -3.61 11.17 3.88
C ILE A 102 -3.75 12.58 4.46
N ALA A 103 -4.58 13.43 3.85
CA ALA A 103 -4.84 14.78 4.34
C ALA A 103 -5.43 14.77 5.76
N ALA A 104 -6.49 14.02 6.01
CA ALA A 104 -7.12 13.92 7.33
C ALA A 104 -6.14 13.39 8.40
N ASN A 105 -5.38 12.36 8.08
CA ASN A 105 -4.36 11.80 8.96
C ASN A 105 -3.25 12.81 9.29
N TYR A 106 -2.79 13.56 8.29
CA TYR A 106 -1.79 14.62 8.48
C TYR A 106 -2.31 15.74 9.38
N LEU A 107 -3.51 16.25 9.07
CA LEU A 107 -4.12 17.34 9.86
C LEU A 107 -4.36 16.94 11.32
N ALA A 108 -4.77 15.69 11.56
CA ALA A 108 -4.89 15.16 12.91
C ALA A 108 -3.53 15.09 13.62
N ALA A 109 -2.49 14.64 12.93
CA ALA A 109 -1.14 14.56 13.47
C ALA A 109 -0.60 15.96 13.82
N ALA A 110 -0.74 16.93 12.90
CA ALA A 110 -0.31 18.31 13.10
C ALA A 110 -1.04 18.94 14.29
N TYR A 111 -2.37 18.80 14.36
CA TYR A 111 -3.19 19.32 15.45
C TYR A 111 -2.72 18.83 16.82
N LEU A 112 -2.44 17.54 16.96
CA LEU A 112 -2.00 16.94 18.22
C LEU A 112 -0.53 17.30 18.53
N ALA A 113 0.34 17.31 17.52
CA ALA A 113 1.76 17.65 17.68
C ALA A 113 1.94 19.11 18.11
N GLU A 114 1.25 20.07 17.48
CA GLU A 114 1.32 21.49 17.82
C GLU A 114 0.87 21.80 19.25
N ARG A 115 0.01 20.95 19.81
CA ARG A 115 -0.50 21.09 21.19
C ARG A 115 0.26 20.24 22.21
N GLY A 116 1.30 19.54 21.78
CA GLY A 116 2.06 18.63 22.64
C GLY A 116 1.24 17.45 23.19
N ILE A 117 0.12 17.13 22.55
CA ILE A 117 -0.76 16.02 22.99
C ILE A 117 -0.19 14.70 22.47
N PRO A 118 0.16 13.76 23.37
CA PRO A 118 0.72 12.48 22.96
C PRO A 118 -0.29 11.67 22.18
N THR A 119 0.16 11.02 21.10
CA THR A 119 -0.65 10.09 20.29
C THR A 119 0.23 9.06 19.64
N VAL A 120 -0.38 8.15 18.86
CA VAL A 120 0.36 7.17 18.06
C VAL A 120 0.73 7.79 16.72
N PHE A 121 1.93 8.35 16.61
CA PHE A 121 2.48 8.82 15.35
C PHE A 121 3.02 7.65 14.53
N ARG A 122 3.08 7.84 13.22
CA ARG A 122 3.68 6.90 12.28
C ARG A 122 4.77 7.62 11.49
N GLY A 123 6.01 7.35 11.87
CA GLY A 123 7.20 7.90 11.22
C GLY A 123 7.78 6.94 10.20
N GLN A 124 8.51 7.47 9.24
CA GLN A 124 9.34 6.70 8.32
C GLN A 124 10.65 7.46 8.12
N GLY A 125 11.75 6.78 8.38
CA GLY A 125 13.09 7.37 8.25
C GLY A 125 13.39 7.83 6.83
N GLU A 126 14.60 8.34 6.61
CA GLU A 126 15.02 8.89 5.34
C GLU A 126 14.81 7.91 4.18
N CYS A 127 14.29 8.42 3.08
CA CYS A 127 14.22 7.71 1.82
C CYS A 127 15.54 7.91 1.07
N ARG A 128 16.09 6.84 0.51
CA ARG A 128 17.26 6.97 -0.36
C ARG A 128 16.87 7.72 -1.64
N PRO A 129 17.75 8.58 -2.18
CA PRO A 129 17.43 9.35 -3.37
C PRO A 129 17.19 8.43 -4.59
N GLU A 130 16.24 8.82 -5.43
CA GLU A 130 15.83 8.08 -6.62
C GLU A 130 16.92 8.00 -7.70
N ASN A 131 17.98 8.82 -7.59
CA ASN A 131 19.10 8.86 -8.55
C ASN A 131 19.90 7.55 -8.67
N GLU A 132 19.70 6.61 -7.73
CA GLU A 132 20.25 5.26 -7.79
C GLU A 132 19.41 4.29 -8.64
N LEU A 133 18.26 4.74 -9.18
CA LEU A 133 17.38 3.89 -9.96
C LEU A 133 17.84 3.80 -11.42
N VAL A 134 18.24 2.62 -11.83
CA VAL A 134 18.39 2.29 -13.24
C VAL A 134 17.06 2.49 -13.95
N GLN A 135 17.03 3.25 -15.03
CA GLN A 135 15.86 3.37 -15.90
C GLN A 135 15.45 1.97 -16.35
N SER A 136 14.31 1.49 -15.89
CA SER A 136 13.77 0.20 -16.30
C SER A 136 12.67 0.41 -17.33
N ARG A 137 12.69 -0.40 -18.37
CA ARG A 137 11.62 -0.46 -19.38
C ARG A 137 10.33 -1.08 -18.83
N HIS A 138 10.39 -1.77 -17.69
CA HIS A 138 9.24 -2.45 -17.09
C HIS A 138 8.75 -1.70 -15.85
N GLU A 139 7.54 -1.15 -15.93
CA GLU A 139 6.93 -0.33 -14.87
C GLU A 139 6.88 -1.04 -13.51
N LEU A 140 6.43 -2.30 -13.49
CA LEU A 140 6.34 -3.08 -12.25
C LEU A 140 7.73 -3.27 -11.61
N PHE A 141 8.79 -3.46 -12.41
CA PHE A 141 10.16 -3.55 -11.88
C PHE A 141 10.59 -2.24 -11.22
N ALA A 142 10.28 -1.10 -11.86
CA ALA A 142 10.58 0.21 -11.27
C ALA A 142 9.91 0.38 -9.91
N VAL A 143 8.65 -0.06 -9.75
CA VAL A 143 7.94 -0.02 -8.46
C VAL A 143 8.58 -0.93 -7.41
N TYR A 144 8.97 -2.16 -7.78
CA TYR A 144 9.71 -3.06 -6.87
C TYR A 144 11.05 -2.49 -6.45
N ARG A 145 11.77 -1.83 -7.36
CA ARG A 145 13.03 -1.14 -7.05
C ARG A 145 12.80 0.02 -6.09
N ARG A 146 11.82 0.89 -6.36
CA ARG A 146 11.45 1.99 -5.47
C ARG A 146 11.12 1.51 -4.07
N ARG A 147 10.39 0.39 -3.93
CA ARG A 147 10.06 -0.19 -2.62
C ARG A 147 11.29 -0.50 -1.76
N ARG A 148 12.44 -0.81 -2.36
CA ARG A 148 13.70 -1.08 -1.64
C ARG A 148 14.39 0.18 -1.11
N LEU A 149 13.96 1.37 -1.55
CA LEU A 149 14.52 2.64 -1.10
C LEU A 149 13.94 3.10 0.24
N PHE A 150 12.91 2.43 0.71
CA PHE A 150 12.21 2.82 1.94
C PHE A 150 12.60 1.98 3.13
N SER A 151 12.81 2.66 4.25
CA SER A 151 12.74 2.04 5.55
C SER A 151 11.29 1.67 5.88
N ARG A 152 11.11 0.72 6.79
CA ARG A 152 9.78 0.40 7.31
C ARG A 152 9.26 1.58 8.13
N ALA A 153 7.98 1.92 7.94
CA ALA A 153 7.33 2.88 8.81
C ALA A 153 7.11 2.30 10.20
N GLU A 154 7.41 3.09 11.23
CA GLU A 154 7.37 2.71 12.64
C GLU A 154 6.33 3.54 13.38
N LEU A 155 5.79 2.97 14.45
CA LEU A 155 4.89 3.67 15.37
C LEU A 155 5.70 4.23 16.54
N ASP A 156 5.43 5.49 16.90
CA ASP A 156 6.10 6.20 17.97
C ASP A 156 5.10 7.10 18.72
N THR A 157 5.47 7.56 19.91
CA THR A 157 4.71 8.56 20.66
C THR A 157 5.16 10.00 20.37
N GLU A 158 6.26 10.15 19.63
CA GLU A 158 6.78 11.43 19.16
C GLU A 158 6.46 11.67 17.69
N PRO A 159 6.16 12.92 17.30
CA PRO A 159 5.98 13.27 15.91
C PRO A 159 7.29 13.09 15.14
N ARG A 160 7.24 12.30 14.07
CA ARG A 160 8.37 12.09 13.16
C ARG A 160 7.92 12.25 11.71
N SER A 161 8.84 12.68 10.86
CA SER A 161 8.57 12.77 9.43
C SER A 161 8.23 11.41 8.82
N HIS A 162 7.37 11.43 7.82
CA HIS A 162 7.05 10.26 7.00
C HIS A 162 7.57 10.49 5.58
N CYS A 163 8.77 10.00 5.32
CA CYS A 163 9.53 10.32 4.11
C CYS A 163 8.75 10.01 2.83
N SER A 164 8.20 8.79 2.66
CA SER A 164 7.49 8.46 1.42
C SER A 164 6.21 9.26 1.19
N LEU A 165 5.65 9.90 2.21
CA LEU A 165 4.52 10.82 2.06
C LEU A 165 4.95 12.28 1.92
N ALA A 166 6.22 12.59 2.15
CA ALA A 166 6.78 13.95 2.26
C ALA A 166 6.01 14.83 3.25
N LEU A 167 5.72 14.27 4.44
CA LEU A 167 4.99 14.93 5.50
C LEU A 167 5.84 15.03 6.76
N PRO A 168 5.82 16.18 7.47
CA PRO A 168 6.65 16.41 8.66
C PRO A 168 6.20 15.59 9.87
N CYS A 169 4.92 15.21 9.93
CA CYS A 169 4.35 14.31 10.91
C CYS A 169 3.18 13.56 10.30
N TYR A 170 2.86 12.41 10.84
CA TYR A 170 1.74 11.60 10.36
C TYR A 170 1.20 10.72 11.48
N THR A 171 -0.11 10.52 11.51
CA THR A 171 -0.79 9.52 12.33
C THR A 171 -1.81 8.77 11.48
N THR A 172 -2.47 7.79 12.02
CA THR A 172 -3.59 7.12 11.35
C THR A 172 -4.82 7.19 12.23
N ILE A 173 -5.94 7.67 11.65
CA ILE A 173 -7.22 7.83 12.33
C ILE A 173 -8.41 7.27 11.52
N THR A 174 -8.19 6.84 10.29
CA THR A 174 -9.24 6.57 9.32
C THR A 174 -9.84 5.17 9.37
N SER A 175 -9.32 4.30 10.23
CA SER A 175 -9.81 2.91 10.34
C SER A 175 -9.90 2.39 11.78
N PRO A 176 -10.61 3.07 12.71
CA PRO A 176 -10.62 2.73 14.12
C PRO A 176 -11.31 1.40 14.45
N ILE A 177 -12.18 0.90 13.58
CA ILE A 177 -12.88 -0.39 13.77
C ILE A 177 -11.92 -1.57 13.67
N ARG A 178 -10.86 -1.47 12.85
CA ARG A 178 -9.92 -2.55 12.57
C ARG A 178 -8.48 -2.27 12.98
N ARG A 179 -8.14 -1.02 13.32
CA ARG A 179 -6.81 -0.63 13.79
C ARG A 179 -6.91 0.04 15.15
N TYR A 180 -6.37 -0.62 16.17
CA TYR A 180 -6.41 -0.10 17.52
C TYR A 180 -5.62 1.20 17.69
N SER A 181 -4.50 1.39 16.96
CA SER A 181 -3.78 2.66 16.89
C SER A 181 -4.67 3.83 16.48
N ASP A 182 -5.52 3.61 15.46
CA ASP A 182 -6.42 4.65 14.96
C ASP A 182 -7.49 5.01 16.01
N LEU A 183 -7.99 4.02 16.73
CA LEU A 183 -8.96 4.24 17.82
C LEU A 183 -8.35 5.08 18.94
N ILE A 184 -7.09 4.80 19.32
CA ILE A 184 -6.36 5.59 20.33
C ILE A 184 -6.20 7.03 19.84
N SER A 185 -5.70 7.22 18.62
CA SER A 185 -5.48 8.56 18.06
C SER A 185 -6.79 9.34 17.94
N GLN A 186 -7.91 8.69 17.56
CA GLN A 186 -9.22 9.33 17.56
C GLN A 186 -9.71 9.71 18.96
N ARG A 187 -9.46 8.90 19.98
CA ARG A 187 -9.83 9.22 21.35
C ARG A 187 -9.05 10.41 21.89
N GLN A 188 -7.74 10.45 21.66
CA GLN A 188 -6.90 11.61 22.00
C GLN A 188 -7.38 12.88 21.29
N LEU A 189 -7.63 12.79 19.98
CA LEU A 189 -8.13 13.91 19.19
C LEU A 189 -9.48 14.41 19.69
N LYS A 190 -10.42 13.51 19.96
CA LYS A 190 -11.75 13.87 20.46
C LYS A 190 -11.67 14.55 21.85
N GLN A 191 -10.82 14.05 22.74
CA GLN A 191 -10.61 14.64 24.05
C GLN A 191 -10.00 16.06 23.93
N ALA A 192 -9.00 16.23 23.06
CA ALA A 192 -8.36 17.52 22.79
C ALA A 192 -9.34 18.55 22.21
N LEU A 193 -10.23 18.13 21.29
CA LEU A 193 -11.26 19.00 20.72
C LEU A 193 -12.30 19.45 21.75
N GLY A 194 -12.52 18.67 22.79
CA GLY A 194 -13.39 19.01 23.92
C GLY A 194 -12.72 19.89 25.00
N GLY A 195 -11.46 20.29 24.79
CA GLY A 195 -10.69 21.08 25.77
C GLY A 195 -10.26 20.29 27.01
N GLY A 196 -10.35 18.97 26.99
CA GLY A 196 -9.93 18.10 28.09
C GLY A 196 -8.44 17.75 28.04
N GLU A 197 -7.93 17.26 29.16
CA GLU A 197 -6.56 16.71 29.24
C GLU A 197 -6.42 15.45 28.35
N ALA A 198 -5.18 15.10 28.02
CA ALA A 198 -4.90 13.90 27.24
C ALA A 198 -5.45 12.64 27.94
N LEU A 199 -6.20 11.82 27.20
CA LEU A 199 -6.81 10.59 27.75
C LEU A 199 -5.75 9.53 28.08
N TYR A 200 -4.66 9.50 27.33
CA TYR A 200 -3.53 8.61 27.53
C TYR A 200 -2.26 9.43 27.70
N THR A 201 -1.47 9.08 28.72
CA THR A 201 -0.13 9.65 28.87
C THR A 201 0.84 9.04 27.84
N ARG A 202 2.03 9.64 27.72
CA ARG A 202 3.07 9.13 26.84
C ARG A 202 3.53 7.72 27.26
N GLU A 203 3.69 7.49 28.54
CA GLU A 203 4.12 6.24 29.13
C GLU A 203 3.11 5.12 28.87
N GLU A 204 1.82 5.41 29.01
CA GLU A 204 0.75 4.47 28.69
C GLU A 204 0.75 4.12 27.19
N LEU A 205 0.94 5.12 26.31
CA LEU A 205 1.04 4.88 24.88
C LEU A 205 2.25 4.05 24.51
N GLN A 206 3.41 4.25 25.14
CA GLN A 206 4.59 3.42 24.92
C GLN A 206 4.35 1.95 25.28
N GLN A 207 3.69 1.69 26.41
CA GLN A 207 3.31 0.33 26.81
C GLN A 207 2.34 -0.31 25.81
N ILE A 208 1.35 0.46 25.33
CA ILE A 208 0.41 0.01 24.30
C ILE A 208 1.15 -0.30 23.00
N LEU A 209 2.07 0.57 22.55
CA LEU A 209 2.83 0.38 21.32
C LEU A 209 3.71 -0.87 21.36
N ALA A 210 4.34 -1.17 22.48
CA ALA A 210 5.14 -2.38 22.65
C ALA A 210 4.31 -3.65 22.38
N ARG A 211 3.08 -3.71 22.89
CA ARG A 211 2.14 -4.83 22.67
C ARG A 211 1.60 -4.85 21.23
N LEU A 212 1.27 -3.68 20.68
CA LEU A 212 0.74 -3.55 19.32
C LEU A 212 1.76 -4.00 18.27
N THR A 213 3.02 -3.58 18.38
CA THR A 213 4.07 -3.92 17.42
C THR A 213 4.28 -5.43 17.31
N ALA A 214 4.32 -6.12 18.47
CA ALA A 214 4.43 -7.58 18.49
C ALA A 214 3.22 -8.26 17.83
N THR A 215 2.02 -7.77 18.12
CA THR A 215 0.78 -8.32 17.57
C THR A 215 0.66 -8.05 16.07
N GLN A 216 0.96 -6.83 15.62
CA GLN A 216 0.93 -6.47 14.19
C GLN A 216 1.88 -7.32 13.36
N SER A 217 3.08 -7.60 13.86
CA SER A 217 4.05 -8.46 13.17
C SER A 217 3.50 -9.87 12.94
N LYS A 218 2.81 -10.44 13.94
CA LYS A 218 2.13 -11.74 13.80
C LYS A 218 0.98 -11.68 12.80
N ILE A 219 0.16 -10.63 12.86
CA ILE A 219 -0.97 -10.45 11.92
C ILE A 219 -0.46 -10.34 10.48
N PHE A 220 0.56 -9.54 10.21
CA PHE A 220 1.16 -9.44 8.88
C PHE A 220 1.72 -10.76 8.37
N TYR A 221 2.36 -11.53 9.26
CA TYR A 221 2.85 -12.85 8.90
C TYR A 221 1.70 -13.80 8.51
N ILE A 222 0.63 -13.84 9.32
CA ILE A 222 -0.56 -14.67 9.05
C ILE A 222 -1.24 -14.24 7.75
N GLN A 223 -1.46 -12.94 7.55
CA GLN A 223 -2.08 -12.40 6.34
C GLN A 223 -1.28 -12.76 5.08
N ARG A 224 0.05 -12.62 5.13
CA ARG A 224 0.93 -12.99 4.03
C ARG A 224 0.86 -14.49 3.72
N LYS A 225 0.86 -15.34 4.75
CA LYS A 225 0.71 -16.80 4.59
C LYS A 225 -0.67 -17.17 4.05
N TRP A 226 -1.71 -16.52 4.54
CA TRP A 226 -3.07 -16.73 4.09
C TRP A 226 -3.24 -16.35 2.60
N THR A 227 -2.80 -15.17 2.21
CA THR A 227 -2.85 -14.74 0.80
C THR A 227 -2.07 -15.70 -0.09
N ARG A 228 -0.86 -16.07 0.30
CA ARG A 228 -0.04 -17.02 -0.46
C ARG A 228 -0.70 -18.40 -0.58
N TYR A 229 -1.30 -18.91 0.50
CA TYR A 229 -2.04 -20.19 0.46
C TYR A 229 -3.13 -20.18 -0.60
N TRP A 230 -3.94 -19.12 -0.63
CA TRP A 230 -5.06 -19.03 -1.58
C TRP A 230 -4.60 -18.79 -3.02
N LEU A 231 -3.50 -18.04 -3.22
CA LEU A 231 -2.89 -17.92 -4.54
C LEU A 231 -2.37 -19.26 -5.05
N LEU A 232 -1.72 -20.05 -4.21
CA LEU A 232 -1.26 -21.39 -4.58
C LEU A 232 -2.45 -22.32 -4.86
N LYS A 233 -3.53 -22.21 -4.08
CA LYS A 233 -4.78 -22.95 -4.33
C LYS A 233 -5.42 -22.59 -5.67
N TYR A 234 -5.39 -21.32 -6.04
CA TYR A 234 -5.85 -20.87 -7.35
C TYR A 234 -4.98 -21.44 -8.48
N ILE A 235 -3.67 -21.40 -8.35
CA ILE A 235 -2.73 -21.97 -9.33
C ILE A 235 -2.97 -23.48 -9.49
N GLU A 236 -3.23 -24.21 -8.39
CA GLU A 236 -3.57 -25.63 -8.39
C GLU A 236 -4.92 -25.87 -9.08
N GLN A 237 -5.95 -25.07 -8.79
CA GLN A 237 -7.29 -25.18 -9.36
C GLN A 237 -7.30 -24.97 -10.88
N GLU A 238 -6.57 -23.97 -11.37
CA GLU A 238 -6.53 -23.58 -12.78
C GLU A 238 -5.47 -24.38 -13.60
N ASP A 239 -4.76 -25.33 -12.98
CA ASP A 239 -3.67 -26.13 -13.60
C ASP A 239 -2.69 -25.26 -14.40
N LEU A 240 -2.22 -24.18 -13.78
CA LEU A 240 -1.41 -23.19 -14.47
C LEU A 240 0.02 -23.69 -14.64
N GLN A 241 0.41 -24.08 -15.85
CA GLN A 241 1.71 -24.69 -16.12
C GLN A 241 2.79 -23.70 -16.51
N ILE A 242 2.52 -22.77 -17.42
CA ILE A 242 3.50 -21.80 -17.91
C ILE A 242 3.03 -20.38 -17.63
N ARG A 243 3.93 -19.55 -17.06
CA ARG A 243 3.66 -18.16 -16.76
C ARG A 243 4.85 -17.28 -17.13
N GLU A 244 4.55 -16.02 -17.39
CA GLU A 244 5.56 -14.98 -17.46
C GLU A 244 5.96 -14.53 -16.05
N ALA A 245 7.24 -14.30 -15.84
CA ALA A 245 7.78 -13.83 -14.58
C ALA A 245 8.80 -12.73 -14.84
N LEU A 246 8.77 -11.71 -14.00
CA LEU A 246 9.67 -10.57 -14.04
C LEU A 246 10.85 -10.81 -13.11
N VAL A 247 12.07 -10.73 -13.61
CA VAL A 247 13.29 -10.90 -12.83
C VAL A 247 13.51 -9.68 -11.94
N LEU A 248 13.50 -9.89 -10.63
CA LEU A 248 13.76 -8.84 -9.65
C LEU A 248 15.23 -8.76 -9.25
N ASP A 249 15.85 -9.93 -9.08
CA ASP A 249 17.25 -10.08 -8.67
C ASP A 249 17.75 -11.48 -8.97
N GLN A 250 19.05 -11.70 -8.93
CA GLN A 250 19.63 -13.05 -9.05
C GLN A 250 20.94 -13.18 -8.29
N ASN A 251 21.25 -14.43 -7.95
CA ASN A 251 22.57 -14.88 -7.53
C ASN A 251 23.05 -16.03 -8.45
N ASP A 252 24.13 -16.69 -8.11
CA ASP A 252 24.71 -17.74 -8.97
C ASP A 252 23.83 -18.99 -9.13
N ARG A 253 22.86 -19.20 -8.25
CA ARG A 253 22.02 -20.42 -8.19
C ARG A 253 20.54 -20.17 -8.48
N TYR A 254 20.05 -18.97 -8.19
CA TYR A 254 18.62 -18.66 -8.26
C TYR A 254 18.38 -17.26 -8.80
N ALA A 255 17.34 -17.13 -9.61
CA ALA A 255 16.71 -15.84 -9.91
C ALA A 255 15.51 -15.63 -8.98
N HIS A 256 15.43 -14.48 -8.34
CA HIS A 256 14.24 -14.04 -7.63
C HIS A 256 13.32 -13.34 -8.62
N VAL A 257 12.13 -13.86 -8.78
CA VAL A 257 11.17 -13.38 -9.79
C VAL A 257 9.82 -13.10 -9.16
N VAL A 258 9.03 -12.26 -9.80
CA VAL A 258 7.61 -12.09 -9.49
C VAL A 258 6.77 -12.50 -10.69
N ILE A 259 5.69 -13.22 -10.46
CA ILE A 259 4.65 -13.51 -11.44
C ILE A 259 3.70 -12.29 -11.44
N PRO A 260 3.70 -11.42 -12.48
CA PRO A 260 2.98 -10.14 -12.44
C PRO A 260 1.47 -10.28 -12.30
N GLU A 261 0.92 -11.36 -12.83
CA GLU A 261 -0.52 -11.66 -12.78
C GLU A 261 -1.05 -11.76 -11.34
N PHE A 262 -0.23 -12.32 -10.44
CA PHE A 262 -0.60 -12.57 -9.03
C PHE A 262 0.21 -11.76 -8.04
N LEU A 263 1.20 -10.98 -8.49
CA LEU A 263 2.23 -10.36 -7.65
C LEU A 263 2.90 -11.37 -6.70
N LEU A 264 3.01 -12.62 -7.17
CA LEU A 264 3.55 -13.74 -6.39
C LEU A 264 5.04 -13.88 -6.62
N GLU A 265 5.81 -13.58 -5.58
CA GLU A 265 7.26 -13.73 -5.59
C GLU A 265 7.66 -15.20 -5.39
N THR A 266 8.64 -15.66 -6.19
CA THR A 266 9.21 -17.01 -6.09
C THR A 266 10.68 -17.00 -6.53
N SER A 267 11.37 -18.11 -6.31
CA SER A 267 12.76 -18.30 -6.75
C SER A 267 12.83 -19.39 -7.81
N VAL A 268 13.50 -19.11 -8.91
CA VAL A 268 13.71 -20.03 -10.03
C VAL A 268 15.14 -20.51 -10.00
N PRO A 269 15.42 -21.83 -9.94
CA PRO A 269 16.77 -22.34 -10.07
C PRO A 269 17.37 -21.98 -11.44
N LEU A 270 18.63 -21.54 -11.43
CA LEU A 270 19.34 -21.22 -12.66
C LEU A 270 20.29 -22.34 -13.06
N PRO A 271 20.32 -22.77 -14.33
CA PRO A 271 21.38 -23.60 -14.86
C PRO A 271 22.75 -22.89 -14.70
N GLU A 272 23.82 -23.68 -14.62
CA GLU A 272 25.16 -23.14 -14.54
C GLU A 272 25.46 -22.12 -15.64
N LYS A 273 26.09 -21.01 -15.27
CA LYS A 273 26.47 -19.89 -16.16
C LYS A 273 25.29 -19.10 -16.74
N THR A 274 24.02 -19.41 -16.38
CA THR A 274 22.89 -18.62 -16.82
C THR A 274 22.87 -17.26 -16.13
N ARG A 275 22.73 -16.19 -16.91
CA ARG A 275 22.58 -14.83 -16.41
C ARG A 275 21.33 -14.20 -17.03
N LEU A 276 20.44 -13.75 -16.18
CA LEU A 276 19.25 -13.01 -16.55
C LEU A 276 19.44 -11.53 -16.21
N GLN A 277 18.77 -10.65 -16.91
CA GLN A 277 18.82 -9.22 -16.60
C GLN A 277 17.73 -8.83 -15.61
N GLN A 278 18.05 -7.97 -14.66
CA GLN A 278 17.03 -7.40 -13.78
C GLN A 278 16.04 -6.59 -14.62
N GLY A 279 14.74 -6.79 -14.37
CA GLY A 279 13.65 -6.19 -15.14
C GLY A 279 13.33 -6.93 -16.45
N GLU A 280 13.98 -8.05 -16.74
CA GLU A 280 13.66 -8.92 -17.87
C GLU A 280 12.45 -9.78 -17.58
N MET A 281 11.62 -10.00 -18.62
CA MET A 281 10.52 -10.97 -18.57
C MET A 281 11.02 -12.33 -19.04
N VAL A 282 10.81 -13.34 -18.24
CA VAL A 282 11.16 -14.73 -18.52
C VAL A 282 9.94 -15.63 -18.43
N ARG A 283 9.95 -16.72 -19.17
CA ARG A 283 8.91 -17.75 -19.05
C ARG A 283 9.35 -18.79 -18.03
N ILE A 284 8.47 -19.11 -17.11
CA ILE A 284 8.68 -20.15 -16.11
C ILE A 284 7.63 -21.23 -16.26
N ARG A 285 8.03 -22.47 -16.00
CA ARG A 285 7.14 -23.61 -15.89
C ARG A 285 6.94 -23.92 -14.41
N ILE A 286 5.69 -24.13 -14.02
CA ILE A 286 5.31 -24.55 -12.67
C ILE A 286 5.28 -26.08 -12.68
N ASP A 287 6.19 -26.70 -11.93
CA ASP A 287 6.33 -28.16 -11.89
C ASP A 287 5.53 -28.77 -10.74
N ARG A 288 5.40 -28.08 -9.63
CA ARG A 288 4.69 -28.58 -8.46
C ARG A 288 4.12 -27.44 -7.63
N VAL A 289 2.86 -27.59 -7.25
CA VAL A 289 2.17 -26.72 -6.29
C VAL A 289 1.66 -27.58 -5.15
N ASN A 290 1.91 -27.14 -3.89
CA ASN A 290 1.26 -27.69 -2.71
C ASN A 290 0.95 -26.55 -1.74
N PRO A 291 -0.29 -26.07 -1.72
CA PRO A 291 -0.70 -24.95 -0.89
C PRO A 291 -0.51 -25.20 0.62
N ARG A 292 -0.74 -26.44 1.08
CA ARG A 292 -0.65 -26.79 2.51
C ARG A 292 0.79 -26.77 3.03
N GLU A 293 1.73 -27.16 2.20
CA GLU A 293 3.15 -27.18 2.52
C GLU A 293 3.87 -25.90 2.07
N ASP A 294 3.15 -24.92 1.51
CA ASP A 294 3.69 -23.67 0.95
C ASP A 294 4.73 -23.92 -0.16
N ILE A 295 4.50 -24.96 -0.97
CA ILE A 295 5.42 -25.34 -2.05
C ILE A 295 4.93 -24.76 -3.38
N LEU A 296 5.82 -24.04 -4.05
CA LEU A 296 5.74 -23.64 -5.45
C LEU A 296 7.10 -23.93 -6.08
N ARG A 297 7.20 -25.03 -6.84
CA ARG A 297 8.41 -25.35 -7.60
C ARG A 297 8.24 -24.87 -9.03
N VAL A 298 9.21 -24.12 -9.48
CA VAL A 298 9.24 -23.52 -10.81
C VAL A 298 10.60 -23.73 -11.45
N GLN A 299 10.65 -23.79 -12.78
CA GLN A 299 11.87 -23.86 -13.58
C GLN A 299 11.77 -22.84 -14.71
N LEU A 300 12.90 -22.43 -15.28
CA LEU A 300 12.88 -21.69 -16.55
C LEU A 300 12.25 -22.56 -17.62
N ALA A 301 11.24 -22.04 -18.30
CA ALA A 301 10.73 -22.67 -19.49
C ALA A 301 11.75 -22.46 -20.61
N GLU A 302 12.10 -23.49 -21.34
CA GLU A 302 12.95 -23.39 -22.54
C GLU A 302 12.28 -22.40 -23.50
N SER A 303 13.06 -21.43 -24.00
CA SER A 303 12.64 -20.62 -25.14
C SER A 303 12.33 -21.58 -26.27
N PRO A 304 11.20 -21.46 -27.01
CA PRO A 304 11.03 -22.18 -28.24
C PRO A 304 12.26 -21.86 -29.09
N SER A 305 13.04 -22.90 -29.43
CA SER A 305 14.21 -22.77 -30.31
C SER A 305 13.81 -21.91 -31.51
N ARG A 306 14.53 -20.79 -31.74
CA ARG A 306 14.38 -20.08 -33.00
C ARG A 306 14.59 -21.10 -34.11
N PRO A 307 13.68 -21.23 -35.10
CA PRO A 307 13.95 -22.06 -36.22
C PRO A 307 15.29 -21.58 -36.81
N HIS A 308 16.21 -22.49 -37.00
CA HIS A 308 17.43 -22.23 -37.73
C HIS A 308 17.02 -21.64 -39.09
N ALA A 309 17.33 -20.36 -39.31
CA ALA A 309 17.28 -19.81 -40.64
C ALA A 309 18.38 -20.53 -41.44
N GLU A 310 17.97 -21.42 -42.37
CA GLU A 310 18.76 -21.92 -43.44
C GLU A 310 19.07 -20.80 -44.47
#